data_59233d8fc3b51a79d9d1a4f70810bcb5
#
_entry.id   59233d8fc3b51a79d9d1a4f70810bcb5
#
_cell.length_a   1.000
_cell.length_b   1.000
_cell.length_c   1.000
_cell.angle_alpha   90.00
_cell.angle_beta   90.00
_cell.angle_gamma   90.00
#
_symmetry.space_group_name_H-M   'P 1'
#
loop_
_entity.id
_entity.type
_entity.pdbx_description
1 polymer ?
#
loop_
_entity_poly.entity_id
_entity_poly.type
_entity_poly.pdbx_seq_one_letter_code
_entity_poly.pdbx_strand_id
1 'polypeptide(L)'
;MSKRPEIITGPAYQDEEYVYPYYRLLEAGFSVEVATKDVAVVYGKFGVPARATINTIDLNVENFDLVVLPGGFEAPDRVRLLTEVLEFVREMDAQKKLIAAICHGPWILISAGITKGRKMTAFWSIEADVRNSGADYQHKAPIVIDGNLITSPHYNNNGDFMKAVIEYFDSEK
;
A
#
# COMPACT_ATOMS: atom_id res chain seq x y z
N MET A 1 12.82 10.81 -15.42
CA MET A 1 11.35 10.70 -15.59
C MET A 1 10.69 11.01 -14.25
N SER A 2 9.52 11.66 -14.22
CA SER A 2 8.81 11.91 -12.97
C SER A 2 8.32 10.57 -12.41
N LYS A 3 8.67 10.25 -11.17
CA LYS A 3 8.19 9.04 -10.48
C LYS A 3 6.68 9.14 -10.26
N ARG A 4 5.98 8.04 -10.46
CA ARG A 4 4.51 7.98 -10.46
C ARG A 4 4.02 7.02 -9.38
N PRO A 5 3.58 7.53 -8.25
CA PRO A 5 2.92 6.73 -7.21
C PRO A 5 1.46 6.44 -7.53
N GLU A 6 1.02 5.25 -7.13
CA GLU A 6 -0.35 4.79 -7.15
C GLU A 6 -0.83 4.51 -5.72
N ILE A 7 -2.06 4.88 -5.41
CA ILE A 7 -2.74 4.46 -4.17
C ILE A 7 -3.94 3.59 -4.54
N ILE A 8 -3.95 2.34 -4.10
CA ILE A 8 -5.07 1.43 -4.35
C ILE A 8 -5.87 1.27 -3.07
N THR A 9 -7.17 1.56 -3.12
CA THR A 9 -8.04 1.44 -1.96
C THR A 9 -9.46 1.01 -2.34
N GLY A 10 -10.29 0.78 -1.33
CA GLY A 10 -11.69 0.38 -1.44
C GLY A 10 -12.54 1.05 -0.35
N PRO A 11 -13.82 0.72 -0.21
CA PRO A 11 -14.70 1.32 0.77
C PRO A 11 -14.25 1.05 2.22
N ALA A 12 -14.54 2.00 3.10
CA ALA A 12 -14.22 1.96 4.54
C ALA A 12 -12.72 1.76 4.84
N TYR A 13 -11.86 2.38 4.03
CA TYR A 13 -10.44 2.48 4.35
C TYR A 13 -10.21 3.31 5.62
N GLN A 14 -9.04 3.19 6.23
CA GLN A 14 -8.64 4.06 7.34
C GLN A 14 -8.27 5.43 6.78
N ASP A 15 -9.02 6.46 7.13
CA ASP A 15 -8.94 7.79 6.50
C ASP A 15 -7.53 8.38 6.56
N GLU A 16 -6.84 8.29 7.70
CA GLU A 16 -5.49 8.82 7.89
C GLU A 16 -4.45 8.11 7.00
N GLU A 17 -4.67 6.83 6.71
CA GLU A 17 -3.74 6.00 5.92
C GLU A 17 -3.86 6.23 4.41
N TYR A 18 -4.88 6.95 4.00
CA TYR A 18 -5.05 7.46 2.64
C TYR A 18 -4.68 8.94 2.54
N VAL A 19 -5.25 9.79 3.42
CA VAL A 19 -5.13 11.25 3.35
C VAL A 19 -3.69 11.69 3.51
N TYR A 20 -2.99 11.19 4.54
CA TYR A 20 -1.62 11.60 4.79
C TYR A 20 -0.67 11.14 3.67
N PRO A 21 -0.63 9.88 3.24
CA PRO A 21 0.17 9.46 2.11
C PRO A 21 -0.11 10.25 0.83
N TYR A 22 -1.38 10.48 0.51
CA TYR A 22 -1.77 11.21 -0.69
C TYR A 22 -1.17 12.63 -0.72
N TYR A 23 -1.40 13.41 0.32
CA TYR A 23 -0.89 14.79 0.37
C TYR A 23 0.63 14.85 0.57
N ARG A 24 1.20 13.89 1.28
CA ARG A 24 2.65 13.82 1.47
C ARG A 24 3.39 13.53 0.18
N LEU A 25 2.82 12.70 -0.69
CA LEU A 25 3.35 12.44 -2.03
C LEU A 25 3.21 13.66 -2.94
N LEU A 26 2.05 14.35 -2.91
CA LEU A 26 1.87 15.61 -3.64
C LEU A 26 2.86 16.69 -3.19
N GLU A 27 3.05 16.86 -1.88
CA GLU A 27 4.04 17.80 -1.30
C GLU A 27 5.47 17.48 -1.78
N ALA A 28 5.81 16.21 -1.94
CA ALA A 28 7.09 15.77 -2.47
C ALA A 28 7.23 15.97 -3.98
N GLY A 29 6.22 16.51 -4.66
CA GLY A 29 6.23 16.84 -6.08
C GLY A 29 5.85 15.68 -7.02
N PHE A 30 5.23 14.61 -6.50
CA PHE A 30 4.75 13.49 -7.31
C PHE A 30 3.34 13.73 -7.85
N SER A 31 3.05 13.15 -9.03
CA SER A 31 1.70 13.05 -9.56
C SER A 31 1.07 11.74 -9.08
N VAL A 32 0.12 11.83 -8.16
CA VAL A 32 -0.50 10.67 -7.50
C VAL A 32 -1.76 10.24 -8.26
N GLU A 33 -1.80 8.98 -8.68
CA GLU A 33 -3.02 8.34 -9.16
C GLU A 33 -3.71 7.60 -8.00
N VAL A 34 -5.01 7.41 -8.11
CA VAL A 34 -5.81 6.66 -7.13
C VAL A 34 -6.67 5.64 -7.86
N ALA A 35 -6.46 4.36 -7.58
CA ALA A 35 -7.25 3.28 -8.17
C ALA A 35 -8.31 2.77 -7.21
N THR A 36 -9.52 2.66 -7.72
CA THR A 36 -10.62 1.93 -7.10
C THR A 36 -11.32 1.08 -8.14
N LYS A 37 -12.05 0.06 -7.71
CA LYS A 37 -12.88 -0.72 -8.60
C LYS A 37 -13.91 0.19 -9.28
N ASP A 38 -14.00 0.10 -10.61
CA ASP A 38 -14.95 0.84 -11.46
C ASP A 38 -14.83 2.38 -11.36
N VAL A 39 -13.65 2.90 -10.98
CA VAL A 39 -13.40 4.34 -10.75
C VAL A 39 -14.38 4.94 -9.74
N ALA A 40 -14.89 4.13 -8.82
CA ALA A 40 -15.87 4.57 -7.85
C ALA A 40 -15.24 5.53 -6.83
N VAL A 41 -15.97 6.59 -6.47
CA VAL A 41 -15.65 7.36 -5.27
C VAL A 41 -15.98 6.49 -4.07
N VAL A 42 -14.96 6.15 -3.28
CA VAL A 42 -15.12 5.39 -2.04
C VAL A 42 -14.88 6.27 -0.83
N TYR A 43 -15.45 5.91 0.29
CA TYR A 43 -15.37 6.70 1.52
C TYR A 43 -14.63 5.92 2.59
N GLY A 44 -13.77 6.61 3.32
CA GLY A 44 -13.13 6.08 4.52
C GLY A 44 -14.12 5.83 5.65
N LYS A 45 -13.67 5.20 6.71
CA LYS A 45 -14.48 4.90 7.91
C LYS A 45 -15.12 6.15 8.53
N PHE A 46 -14.45 7.29 8.43
CA PHE A 46 -14.91 8.57 8.97
C PHE A 46 -15.43 9.52 7.89
N GLY A 47 -15.62 9.02 6.68
CA GLY A 47 -16.33 9.71 5.61
C GLY A 47 -15.46 10.54 4.67
N VAL A 48 -14.14 10.46 4.72
CA VAL A 48 -13.28 11.13 3.74
C VAL A 48 -13.41 10.45 2.38
N PRO A 49 -13.69 11.19 1.29
CA PRO A 49 -13.77 10.60 -0.04
C PRO A 49 -12.38 10.36 -0.64
N ALA A 50 -12.14 9.16 -1.16
CA ALA A 50 -11.08 8.88 -2.12
C ALA A 50 -11.69 8.94 -3.53
N ARG A 51 -11.20 9.90 -4.33
CA ARG A 51 -11.65 10.10 -5.71
C ARG A 51 -10.70 9.40 -6.64
N ALA A 52 -11.16 8.30 -7.21
CA ALA A 52 -10.36 7.52 -8.13
C ALA A 52 -10.11 8.30 -9.43
N THR A 53 -8.92 8.11 -9.96
CA THR A 53 -8.47 8.63 -11.26
C THR A 53 -8.31 7.51 -12.29
N ILE A 54 -8.20 6.26 -11.82
CA ILE A 54 -8.02 5.08 -12.67
C ILE A 54 -8.86 3.89 -12.14
N ASN A 55 -9.30 3.02 -13.04
CA ASN A 55 -9.93 1.75 -12.67
C ASN A 55 -8.87 0.70 -12.32
N THR A 56 -9.13 -0.15 -11.33
CA THR A 56 -8.20 -1.24 -10.99
C THR A 56 -7.91 -2.16 -12.17
N ILE A 57 -8.85 -2.35 -13.10
CA ILE A 57 -8.65 -3.17 -14.30
C ILE A 57 -7.65 -2.55 -15.31
N ASP A 58 -7.41 -1.24 -15.23
CA ASP A 58 -6.52 -0.49 -16.11
C ASP A 58 -5.11 -0.32 -15.52
N LEU A 59 -4.83 -0.92 -14.35
CA LEU A 59 -3.52 -0.89 -13.73
C LEU A 59 -2.48 -1.53 -14.65
N ASN A 60 -1.39 -0.78 -14.90
CA ASN A 60 -0.26 -1.26 -15.69
C ASN A 60 1.03 -0.90 -14.95
N VAL A 61 1.80 -1.91 -14.58
CA VAL A 61 3.04 -1.76 -13.80
C VAL A 61 4.04 -0.80 -14.45
N GLU A 62 4.08 -0.71 -15.78
CA GLU A 62 5.00 0.18 -16.50
C GLU A 62 4.73 1.67 -16.24
N ASN A 63 3.54 1.99 -15.76
CA ASN A 63 3.15 3.37 -15.50
C ASN A 63 3.51 3.86 -14.09
N PHE A 64 3.91 2.97 -13.18
CA PHE A 64 4.07 3.30 -11.76
C PHE A 64 5.42 2.84 -11.21
N ASP A 65 5.92 3.56 -10.20
CA ASP A 65 7.17 3.27 -9.50
C ASP A 65 6.94 2.94 -8.03
N LEU A 66 5.75 3.26 -7.51
CA LEU A 66 5.30 3.01 -6.16
C LEU A 66 3.83 2.60 -6.16
N VAL A 67 3.48 1.63 -5.34
CA VAL A 67 2.11 1.41 -4.89
C VAL A 67 2.00 1.57 -3.37
N VAL A 68 1.03 2.37 -2.93
CA VAL A 68 0.64 2.49 -1.52
C VAL A 68 -0.67 1.74 -1.30
N LEU A 69 -0.69 0.90 -0.28
CA LEU A 69 -1.84 0.07 0.10
C LEU A 69 -2.30 0.48 1.51
N PRO A 70 -3.25 1.43 1.62
CA PRO A 70 -3.85 1.80 2.89
C PRO A 70 -4.59 0.64 3.55
N GLY A 71 -4.76 0.75 4.86
CA GLY A 71 -5.52 -0.22 5.64
C GLY A 71 -6.99 0.16 5.84
N GLY A 72 -7.46 -0.05 7.08
CA GLY A 72 -8.85 -0.27 7.38
C GLY A 72 -9.16 -1.76 7.20
N PHE A 73 -10.06 -2.30 7.99
CA PHE A 73 -10.32 -3.75 7.92
C PHE A 73 -11.19 -4.15 6.71
N GLU A 74 -12.01 -3.24 6.17
CA GLU A 74 -12.91 -3.55 5.05
C GLU A 74 -12.24 -3.32 3.68
N ALA A 75 -11.57 -2.18 3.48
CA ALA A 75 -10.97 -1.88 2.18
C ALA A 75 -9.96 -2.95 1.72
N PRO A 76 -8.94 -3.34 2.52
CA PRO A 76 -8.03 -4.40 2.12
C PRO A 76 -8.70 -5.77 1.95
N ASP A 77 -9.74 -6.07 2.75
CA ASP A 77 -10.50 -7.32 2.63
C ASP A 77 -11.22 -7.42 1.28
N ARG A 78 -11.76 -6.31 0.77
CA ARG A 78 -12.39 -6.25 -0.55
C ARG A 78 -11.37 -6.19 -1.69
N VAL A 79 -10.34 -5.37 -1.55
CA VAL A 79 -9.30 -5.16 -2.59
C VAL A 79 -8.52 -6.46 -2.83
N ARG A 80 -8.25 -7.27 -1.80
CA ARG A 80 -7.57 -8.56 -1.93
C ARG A 80 -8.31 -9.60 -2.78
N LEU A 81 -9.57 -9.36 -3.13
CA LEU A 81 -10.36 -10.21 -4.02
C LEU A 81 -10.25 -9.82 -5.49
N LEU A 82 -9.64 -8.68 -5.81
CA LEU A 82 -9.47 -8.17 -7.15
C LEU A 82 -8.23 -8.80 -7.80
N THR A 83 -8.45 -9.74 -8.71
CA THR A 83 -7.35 -10.49 -9.36
C THR A 83 -6.37 -9.57 -10.06
N GLU A 84 -6.85 -8.53 -10.75
CA GLU A 84 -6.05 -7.52 -11.44
C GLU A 84 -5.12 -6.75 -10.49
N VAL A 85 -5.58 -6.45 -9.26
CA VAL A 85 -4.74 -5.80 -8.24
C VAL A 85 -3.66 -6.77 -7.74
N LEU A 86 -4.01 -8.04 -7.52
CA LEU A 86 -3.03 -9.04 -7.09
C LEU A 86 -1.95 -9.29 -8.15
N GLU A 87 -2.33 -9.31 -9.42
CA GLU A 87 -1.39 -9.41 -10.55
C GLU A 87 -0.47 -8.19 -10.61
N PHE A 88 -1.03 -6.99 -10.53
CA PHE A 88 -0.27 -5.74 -10.48
C PHE A 88 0.75 -5.73 -9.33
N VAL A 89 0.36 -6.12 -8.14
CA VAL A 89 1.25 -6.18 -6.96
C VAL A 89 2.38 -7.21 -7.16
N ARG A 90 2.09 -8.38 -7.76
CA ARG A 90 3.11 -9.38 -8.11
C ARG A 90 4.12 -8.82 -9.11
N GLU A 91 3.65 -8.10 -10.12
CA GLU A 91 4.52 -7.49 -11.14
C GLU A 91 5.38 -6.36 -10.54
N MET A 92 4.80 -5.53 -9.66
CA MET A 92 5.56 -4.53 -8.90
C MET A 92 6.71 -5.17 -8.12
N ASP A 93 6.45 -6.29 -7.42
CA ASP A 93 7.48 -7.01 -6.67
C ASP A 93 8.52 -7.66 -7.59
N ALA A 94 8.09 -8.29 -8.68
CA ALA A 94 8.98 -8.93 -9.66
C ALA A 94 9.94 -7.91 -10.30
N GLN A 95 9.47 -6.70 -10.58
CA GLN A 95 10.25 -5.60 -11.14
C GLN A 95 11.00 -4.78 -10.07
N LYS A 96 10.92 -5.16 -8.79
CA LYS A 96 11.56 -4.46 -7.67
C LYS A 96 11.11 -3.01 -7.50
N LYS A 97 9.92 -2.68 -7.99
CA LYS A 97 9.28 -1.40 -7.74
C LYS A 97 8.76 -1.32 -6.31
N LEU A 98 8.70 -0.12 -5.76
CA LEU A 98 8.38 0.07 -4.35
C LEU A 98 6.92 -0.30 -4.03
N ILE A 99 6.75 -1.11 -3.00
CA ILE A 99 5.46 -1.46 -2.41
C ILE A 99 5.45 -0.96 -0.97
N ALA A 100 4.47 -0.14 -0.63
CA ALA A 100 4.30 0.43 0.70
C ALA A 100 2.92 0.03 1.25
N ALA A 101 2.86 -0.75 2.33
CA ALA A 101 1.61 -1.23 2.90
C ALA A 101 1.51 -0.91 4.40
N ILE A 102 0.35 -0.47 4.84
CA ILE A 102 0.13 -0.06 6.23
C ILE A 102 -1.09 -0.75 6.83
N CYS A 103 -1.03 -1.04 8.13
CA CYS A 103 -2.14 -1.56 8.93
C CYS A 103 -2.63 -2.93 8.43
N HIS A 104 -3.83 -3.01 7.85
CA HIS A 104 -4.38 -4.22 7.21
C HIS A 104 -4.03 -4.32 5.71
N GLY A 105 -3.39 -3.29 5.13
CA GLY A 105 -2.92 -3.33 3.74
C GLY A 105 -2.11 -4.58 3.37
N PRO A 106 -1.26 -5.13 4.27
CA PRO A 106 -0.55 -6.40 4.04
C PRO A 106 -1.42 -7.62 3.71
N TRP A 107 -2.72 -7.64 3.98
CA TRP A 107 -3.60 -8.70 3.49
C TRP A 107 -3.59 -8.83 1.97
N ILE A 108 -3.44 -7.72 1.25
CA ILE A 108 -3.33 -7.73 -0.21
C ILE A 108 -2.03 -8.43 -0.63
N LEU A 109 -0.93 -8.16 0.08
CA LEU A 109 0.38 -8.80 -0.17
C LEU A 109 0.34 -10.31 0.07
N ILE A 110 -0.38 -10.74 1.14
CA ILE A 110 -0.59 -12.15 1.45
C ILE A 110 -1.35 -12.83 0.30
N SER A 111 -2.45 -12.22 -0.17
CA SER A 111 -3.24 -12.75 -1.28
C SER A 111 -2.48 -12.74 -2.61
N ALA A 112 -1.61 -11.77 -2.83
CA ALA A 112 -0.68 -11.73 -3.96
C ALA A 112 0.42 -12.81 -3.87
N GLY A 113 0.66 -13.39 -2.69
CA GLY A 113 1.66 -14.46 -2.50
C GLY A 113 3.11 -13.98 -2.48
N ILE A 114 3.37 -12.70 -2.16
CA ILE A 114 4.71 -12.09 -2.18
C ILE A 114 5.34 -11.94 -0.79
N THR A 115 4.74 -12.51 0.26
CA THR A 115 5.14 -12.31 1.65
C THR A 115 6.13 -13.36 2.18
N LYS A 116 6.21 -14.53 1.55
CA LYS A 116 7.04 -15.64 2.03
C LYS A 116 8.52 -15.24 2.12
N GLY A 117 9.08 -15.38 3.32
CA GLY A 117 10.49 -15.07 3.60
C GLY A 117 10.77 -13.56 3.74
N ARG A 118 9.79 -12.69 3.57
CA ARG A 118 9.97 -11.23 3.72
C ARG A 118 9.87 -10.82 5.18
N LYS A 119 10.70 -9.87 5.59
CA LYS A 119 10.53 -9.17 6.86
C LYS A 119 9.46 -8.10 6.70
N MET A 120 8.47 -8.10 7.59
CA MET A 120 7.39 -7.12 7.51
C MET A 120 6.69 -6.92 8.84
N THR A 121 5.98 -5.82 8.96
CA THR A 121 5.05 -5.55 10.05
C THR A 121 3.66 -5.28 9.49
N ALA A 122 2.65 -5.34 10.35
CA ALA A 122 1.26 -5.06 10.02
C ALA A 122 0.51 -4.72 11.31
N PHE A 123 -0.76 -4.33 11.20
CA PHE A 123 -1.59 -4.18 12.37
C PHE A 123 -1.63 -5.49 13.17
N TRP A 124 -1.51 -5.39 14.48
CA TRP A 124 -1.29 -6.56 15.36
C TRP A 124 -2.39 -7.62 15.30
N SER A 125 -3.65 -7.23 14.96
CA SER A 125 -4.74 -8.21 14.85
C SER A 125 -4.55 -9.22 13.71
N ILE A 126 -3.72 -8.87 12.70
CA ILE A 126 -3.42 -9.76 11.56
C ILE A 126 -2.02 -10.39 11.64
N GLU A 127 -1.36 -10.31 12.79
CA GLU A 127 -0.04 -10.94 12.99
C GLU A 127 -0.05 -12.44 12.62
N ALA A 128 -1.10 -13.16 13.03
CA ALA A 128 -1.24 -14.58 12.73
C ALA A 128 -1.31 -14.84 11.22
N ASP A 129 -2.04 -14.01 10.49
CA ASP A 129 -2.16 -14.14 9.03
C ASP A 129 -0.81 -13.90 8.35
N VAL A 130 -0.09 -12.87 8.79
CA VAL A 130 1.24 -12.53 8.26
C VAL A 130 2.23 -13.68 8.52
N ARG A 131 2.27 -14.22 9.73
CA ARG A 131 3.14 -15.36 10.07
C ARG A 131 2.77 -16.61 9.28
N ASN A 132 1.48 -16.91 9.15
CA ASN A 132 0.98 -18.08 8.41
C ASN A 132 1.27 -17.98 6.91
N SER A 133 1.43 -16.78 6.37
CA SER A 133 1.85 -16.56 4.98
C SER A 133 3.36 -16.83 4.73
N GLY A 134 4.10 -17.16 5.78
CA GLY A 134 5.54 -17.44 5.73
C GLY A 134 6.42 -16.21 5.84
N ALA A 135 5.88 -15.08 6.22
CA ALA A 135 6.65 -13.86 6.48
C ALA A 135 7.30 -13.88 7.89
N ASP A 136 8.42 -13.20 8.02
CA ASP A 136 9.08 -12.90 9.29
C ASP A 136 8.49 -11.62 9.89
N TYR A 137 7.43 -11.79 10.69
CA TYR A 137 6.71 -10.67 11.30
C TYR A 137 7.51 -9.99 12.40
N GLN A 138 7.76 -8.70 12.23
CA GLN A 138 8.51 -7.86 13.15
C GLN A 138 7.56 -7.19 14.16
N HIS A 139 7.36 -7.86 15.30
CA HIS A 139 6.45 -7.41 16.34
C HIS A 139 6.84 -6.02 16.87
N LYS A 140 5.85 -5.12 16.98
CA LYS A 140 6.00 -3.72 17.47
C LYS A 140 6.98 -2.84 16.68
N ALA A 141 7.51 -3.30 15.55
CA ALA A 141 8.32 -2.44 14.72
C ALA A 141 7.44 -1.34 14.09
N PRO A 142 7.79 -0.05 14.24
CA PRO A 142 7.00 1.04 13.66
C PRO A 142 7.09 1.06 12.13
N ILE A 143 8.25 0.69 11.60
CA ILE A 143 8.53 0.58 10.17
C ILE A 143 9.42 -0.64 9.95
N VAL A 144 9.15 -1.38 8.88
CA VAL A 144 10.04 -2.43 8.39
C VAL A 144 10.31 -2.18 6.91
N ILE A 145 11.59 -2.16 6.55
CA ILE A 145 12.06 -2.05 5.17
C ILE A 145 12.75 -3.36 4.81
N ASP A 146 12.28 -4.01 3.77
CA ASP A 146 12.86 -5.23 3.24
C ASP A 146 12.94 -5.15 1.71
N GLY A 147 14.09 -4.69 1.19
CA GLY A 147 14.26 -4.42 -0.23
C GLY A 147 13.25 -3.38 -0.73
N ASN A 148 12.43 -3.77 -1.68
CA ASN A 148 11.38 -2.93 -2.27
C ASN A 148 10.04 -2.94 -1.51
N LEU A 149 10.01 -3.48 -0.30
CA LEU A 149 8.81 -3.52 0.54
C LEU A 149 9.00 -2.68 1.80
N ILE A 150 8.10 -1.71 2.01
CA ILE A 150 8.04 -0.91 3.24
C ILE A 150 6.69 -1.17 3.90
N THR A 151 6.70 -1.58 5.17
CA THR A 151 5.47 -1.84 5.92
C THR A 151 5.44 -1.08 7.25
N SER A 152 4.23 -0.72 7.69
CA SER A 152 3.98 -0.05 8.96
C SER A 152 2.70 -0.60 9.62
N PRO A 153 2.62 -0.65 10.96
CA PRO A 153 1.49 -1.29 11.61
C PRO A 153 0.25 -0.40 11.79
N HIS A 154 0.41 0.94 11.79
CA HIS A 154 -0.66 1.81 12.23
C HIS A 154 -0.48 3.25 11.76
N TYR A 155 -1.56 4.01 11.57
CA TYR A 155 -1.53 5.42 11.16
C TYR A 155 -0.77 6.35 12.12
N ASN A 156 -0.59 5.98 13.37
CA ASN A 156 0.29 6.72 14.30
C ASN A 156 1.74 6.79 13.80
N ASN A 157 2.12 5.88 12.91
CA ASN A 157 3.44 5.82 12.30
C ASN A 157 3.49 6.44 10.88
N ASN A 158 2.41 7.10 10.43
CA ASN A 158 2.32 7.64 9.08
C ASN A 158 3.51 8.57 8.71
N GLY A 159 3.95 9.38 9.67
CA GLY A 159 5.10 10.28 9.45
C GLY A 159 6.37 9.52 9.09
N ASP A 160 6.76 8.55 9.91
CA ASP A 160 7.95 7.72 9.68
C ASP A 160 7.77 6.81 8.45
N PHE A 161 6.56 6.29 8.23
CA PHE A 161 6.22 5.48 7.08
C PHE A 161 6.45 6.23 5.77
N MET A 162 5.86 7.40 5.62
CA MET A 162 5.99 8.19 4.41
C MET A 162 7.36 8.84 4.25
N LYS A 163 8.06 9.12 5.37
CA LYS A 163 9.46 9.52 5.32
C LYS A 163 10.31 8.42 4.69
N ALA A 164 10.17 7.18 5.15
CA ALA A 164 10.89 6.02 4.59
C ALA A 164 10.58 5.82 3.09
N VAL A 165 9.30 5.97 2.68
CA VAL A 165 8.89 5.88 1.27
C VAL A 165 9.59 6.93 0.41
N ILE A 166 9.66 8.17 0.87
CA ILE A 166 10.28 9.26 0.10
C ILE A 166 11.80 9.11 0.07
N GLU A 167 12.43 8.75 1.18
CA GLU A 167 13.87 8.49 1.24
C GLU A 167 14.29 7.34 0.32
N TYR A 168 13.45 6.30 0.18
CA TYR A 168 13.69 5.22 -0.77
C TYR A 168 13.82 5.75 -2.20
N PHE A 169 12.91 6.65 -2.62
CA PHE A 169 12.98 7.26 -3.93
C PHE A 169 14.20 8.17 -4.13
N ASP A 170 14.64 8.84 -3.10
CA ASP A 170 15.80 9.74 -3.18
C ASP A 170 17.13 8.96 -3.23
N SER A 171 17.17 7.76 -2.66
CA SER A 171 18.36 6.90 -2.68
C SER A 171 18.62 6.24 -4.04
N GLU A 172 17.63 6.19 -4.93
CA GLU A 172 17.74 5.66 -6.30
C GLU A 172 18.09 6.71 -7.36
N LYS A 173 18.53 7.89 -6.92
CA LYS A 173 19.11 8.92 -7.80
C LYS A 173 20.62 8.74 -7.86
#